data_89dafe4eeecc72139c1e22464b2d2fe5
#
_entry.id   89dafe4eeecc72139c1e22464b2d2fe5
#
_cell.length_a   1.000
_cell.length_b   1.000
_cell.length_c   1.000
_cell.angle_alpha   90.00
_cell.angle_beta   90.00
_cell.angle_gamma   90.00
#
_symmetry.space_group_name_H-M   'P 1'
#
loop_
_entity.id
_entity.type
_entity.pdbx_description
1 polymer ?
#
loop_
_entity_poly.entity_id
_entity_poly.type
_entity_poly.pdbx_seq_one_letter_code
_entity_poly.pdbx_strand_id
1 'polypeptide(L)'
;MCGYEWRTEGKRKVPMSVHLKNREPFGLAGLSDVWRKPDGKRVESFTIITTEPNELVRPIHNRMPVILQPQDEEQWLDASRTPFAKAKSLLKPYPEELMEAHDVSPIVNSAKYDSPECIQQFRMRHTER
;
A
#
# COMPACT_ATOMS: atom_id res chain seq x y z
N MET A 1 8.26 7.33 0.23
CA MET A 1 7.76 6.06 0.81
C MET A 1 7.32 5.15 -0.33
N CYS A 2 7.54 3.87 -0.21
CA CYS A 2 7.04 2.87 -1.16
C CYS A 2 6.42 1.69 -0.40
N GLY A 3 5.59 0.95 -1.08
CA GLY A 3 5.10 -0.34 -0.62
C GLY A 3 5.69 -1.45 -1.48
N TYR A 4 5.70 -2.65 -0.96
CA TYR A 4 6.07 -3.83 -1.73
C TYR A 4 4.85 -4.69 -2.01
N GLU A 5 4.78 -5.20 -3.23
CA GLU A 5 3.81 -6.20 -3.66
C GLU A 5 4.54 -7.29 -4.46
N TRP A 6 3.99 -8.48 -4.45
CA TRP A 6 4.59 -9.62 -5.14
C TRP A 6 3.73 -10.05 -6.32
N ARG A 7 4.23 -9.82 -7.52
CA ARG A 7 3.59 -10.30 -8.76
C ARG A 7 3.83 -11.80 -8.91
N THR A 8 2.78 -12.54 -9.20
CA THR A 8 2.90 -13.96 -9.54
C THR A 8 3.32 -14.12 -11.00
N GLU A 9 4.40 -14.86 -11.22
CA GLU A 9 4.94 -15.17 -12.54
C GLU A 9 5.21 -16.68 -12.61
N GLY A 10 4.24 -17.42 -13.13
CA GLY A 10 4.26 -18.89 -13.07
C GLY A 10 4.22 -19.40 -11.62
N LYS A 11 5.23 -20.17 -11.21
CA LYS A 11 5.40 -20.67 -9.83
C LYS A 11 6.20 -19.71 -8.94
N ARG A 12 6.68 -18.61 -9.49
CA ARG A 12 7.56 -17.66 -8.83
C ARG A 12 6.79 -16.40 -8.45
N LYS A 13 7.21 -15.78 -7.35
CA LYS A 13 6.76 -14.46 -6.95
C LYS A 13 7.89 -13.44 -7.10
N VAL A 14 7.62 -12.38 -7.83
CA VAL A 14 8.56 -11.29 -8.10
C VAL A 14 8.19 -10.10 -7.24
N PRO A 15 9.07 -9.66 -6.32
CA PRO A 15 8.81 -8.48 -5.51
C PRO A 15 8.89 -7.22 -6.37
N MET A 16 7.95 -6.31 -6.13
CA MET A 16 7.86 -5.03 -6.80
C MET A 16 7.77 -3.90 -5.79
N SER A 17 8.44 -2.81 -6.07
CA SER A 17 8.26 -1.55 -5.35
C SER A 17 7.15 -0.75 -6.02
N VAL A 18 6.16 -0.36 -5.24
CA VAL A 18 5.03 0.48 -5.69
C VAL A 18 5.12 1.81 -4.95
N HIS A 19 5.14 2.92 -5.67
CA HIS A 19 5.33 4.24 -5.11
C HIS A 19 4.65 5.31 -5.98
N LEU A 20 4.56 6.54 -5.45
CA LEU A 20 4.11 7.67 -6.23
C LEU A 20 5.25 8.16 -7.14
N LYS A 21 4.90 8.70 -8.32
CA LYS A 21 5.87 9.25 -9.28
C LYS A 21 6.73 10.37 -8.69
N ASN A 22 6.14 11.19 -7.81
CA ASN A 22 6.85 12.27 -7.12
C ASN A 22 7.72 11.79 -5.94
N ARG A 23 7.72 10.50 -5.62
CA ARG A 23 8.45 9.90 -4.48
C ARG A 23 8.04 10.43 -3.11
N GLU A 24 6.96 11.18 -3.01
CA GLU A 24 6.44 11.68 -1.75
C GLU A 24 5.83 10.54 -0.92
N PRO A 25 5.84 10.66 0.42
CA PRO A 25 5.08 9.76 1.27
C PRO A 25 3.59 9.95 1.04
N PHE A 26 2.82 8.92 1.30
CA PHE A 26 1.36 8.93 1.16
C PHE A 26 0.68 8.30 2.37
N GLY A 27 -0.54 8.76 2.66
CA GLY A 27 -1.37 8.22 3.72
C GLY A 27 -2.24 7.06 3.23
N LEU A 28 -2.32 6.00 4.03
CA LEU A 28 -3.27 4.91 3.82
C LEU A 28 -4.49 5.12 4.73
N ALA A 29 -5.69 4.95 4.18
CA ALA A 29 -6.90 5.03 4.98
C ALA A 29 -6.97 3.85 5.95
N GLY A 30 -6.99 4.15 7.22
CA GLY A 30 -7.09 3.17 8.29
C GLY A 30 -8.25 3.45 9.24
N LEU A 31 -8.63 2.43 9.97
CA LEU A 31 -9.56 2.51 11.09
C LEU A 31 -8.89 1.96 12.34
N SER A 32 -9.18 2.57 13.47
CA SER A 32 -8.73 2.09 14.77
C SER A 32 -9.90 1.90 15.72
N ASP A 33 -9.77 0.96 16.64
CA ASP A 33 -10.76 0.69 17.67
C ASP A 33 -10.09 0.28 18.97
N VAL A 34 -10.82 0.48 20.06
CA VAL A 34 -10.40 0.11 21.41
C VAL A 34 -11.41 -0.85 21.99
N TRP A 35 -10.98 -2.07 22.26
CA TRP A 35 -11.79 -3.06 22.95
C TRP A 35 -11.34 -3.24 24.40
N ARG A 36 -12.30 -3.21 25.33
CA ARG A 36 -12.07 -3.55 26.73
C ARG A 36 -12.46 -5.00 26.98
N LYS A 37 -11.46 -5.80 27.34
CA LYS A 37 -11.69 -7.21 27.73
C LYS A 37 -12.50 -7.29 29.04
N PRO A 38 -13.16 -8.45 29.29
CA PRO A 38 -13.86 -8.67 30.56
C PRO A 38 -12.95 -8.56 31.79
N ASP A 39 -11.64 -8.81 31.63
CA ASP A 39 -10.62 -8.67 32.70
C ASP A 39 -10.17 -7.22 32.94
N GLY A 40 -10.75 -6.25 32.23
CA GLY A 40 -10.42 -4.83 32.31
C GLY A 40 -9.24 -4.39 31.44
N LYS A 41 -8.54 -5.29 30.78
CA LYS A 41 -7.43 -4.95 29.87
C LYS A 41 -7.96 -4.27 28.60
N ARG A 42 -7.24 -3.25 28.18
CA ARG A 42 -7.52 -2.48 26.98
C ARG A 42 -6.71 -3.05 25.80
N VAL A 43 -7.38 -3.31 24.69
CA VAL A 43 -6.75 -3.73 23.43
C VAL A 43 -7.03 -2.67 22.38
N GLU A 44 -5.98 -2.06 21.88
CA GLU A 44 -6.03 -1.16 20.73
C GLU A 44 -5.73 -1.95 19.47
N SER A 45 -6.53 -1.76 18.44
CA SER A 45 -6.35 -2.39 17.14
C SER A 45 -6.53 -1.37 16.03
N PHE A 46 -5.90 -1.63 14.89
CA PHE A 46 -6.13 -0.85 13.68
C PHE A 46 -6.14 -1.78 12.47
N THR A 47 -6.76 -1.31 11.41
CA THR A 47 -6.75 -1.99 10.10
C THR A 47 -6.57 -0.99 8.98
N ILE A 48 -6.00 -1.43 7.87
CA ILE A 48 -5.90 -0.64 6.65
C ILE A 48 -7.03 -1.07 5.73
N ILE A 49 -7.78 -0.10 5.20
CA ILE A 49 -8.86 -0.36 4.27
C ILE A 49 -8.29 -0.63 2.89
N THR A 50 -8.77 -1.67 2.25
CA THR A 50 -8.42 -2.02 0.88
C THR A 50 -9.59 -1.78 -0.06
N THR A 51 -9.28 -1.62 -1.34
CA THR A 51 -10.23 -1.46 -2.43
C THR A 51 -9.83 -2.33 -3.61
N GLU A 52 -10.64 -2.30 -4.66
CA GLU A 52 -10.25 -2.89 -5.94
C GLU A 52 -8.97 -2.24 -6.48
N PRO A 53 -8.13 -2.97 -7.22
CA PRO A 53 -6.90 -2.40 -7.75
C PRO A 53 -7.20 -1.44 -8.92
N ASN A 54 -6.36 -0.40 -9.04
CA ASN A 54 -6.27 0.36 -10.28
C ASN A 54 -5.55 -0.45 -11.36
N GLU A 55 -5.44 0.09 -12.57
CA GLU A 55 -4.85 -0.63 -13.70
C GLU A 55 -3.36 -0.93 -13.53
N LEU A 56 -2.63 -0.12 -12.74
CA LEU A 56 -1.23 -0.38 -12.42
C LEU A 56 -1.07 -1.61 -11.50
N VAL A 57 -1.91 -1.71 -10.47
CA VAL A 57 -1.81 -2.74 -9.44
C VAL A 57 -2.51 -4.04 -9.85
N ARG A 58 -3.51 -3.98 -10.73
CA ARG A 58 -4.31 -5.15 -11.15
C ARG A 58 -3.47 -6.36 -11.61
N PRO A 59 -2.41 -6.20 -12.42
CA PRO A 59 -1.55 -7.32 -12.78
C PRO A 59 -0.71 -7.87 -11.63
N ILE A 60 -0.58 -7.12 -10.54
CA ILE A 60 0.28 -7.43 -9.39
C ILE A 60 -0.52 -8.10 -8.28
N HIS A 61 -1.67 -7.52 -7.93
CA HIS A 61 -2.51 -7.98 -6.84
C HIS A 61 -3.99 -7.64 -7.11
N ASN A 62 -4.90 -8.47 -6.57
CA ASN A 62 -6.35 -8.29 -6.74
C ASN A 62 -6.97 -7.24 -5.80
N ARG A 63 -6.21 -6.71 -4.86
CA ARG A 63 -6.60 -5.64 -3.93
C ARG A 63 -5.47 -4.64 -3.81
N MET A 64 -5.78 -3.40 -3.45
CA MET A 64 -4.80 -2.40 -3.08
C MET A 64 -5.28 -1.62 -1.86
N PRO A 65 -4.37 -1.09 -1.02
CA PRO A 65 -4.77 -0.18 0.05
C PRO A 65 -5.40 1.07 -0.53
N VAL A 66 -6.34 1.64 0.22
CA VAL A 66 -6.87 2.97 -0.11
C VAL A 66 -5.80 4.00 0.23
N ILE A 67 -5.23 4.61 -0.80
CA ILE A 67 -4.28 5.71 -0.67
C ILE A 67 -5.07 7.01 -0.76
N LEU A 68 -4.92 7.87 0.26
CA LEU A 68 -5.58 9.17 0.28
C LEU A 68 -4.73 10.20 -0.47
N GLN A 69 -5.38 11.05 -1.25
CA GLN A 69 -4.74 12.24 -1.77
C GLN A 69 -4.48 13.23 -0.63
N PRO A 70 -3.42 14.07 -0.68
CA PRO A 70 -3.09 14.97 0.42
C PRO A 70 -4.26 15.86 0.87
N GLN A 71 -5.08 16.35 -0.07
CA GLN A 71 -6.25 17.17 0.24
C GLN A 71 -7.38 16.42 0.94
N ASP A 72 -7.38 15.08 0.88
CA ASP A 72 -8.42 14.22 1.48
C ASP A 72 -8.03 13.70 2.86
N GLU A 73 -6.76 13.78 3.23
CA GLU A 73 -6.23 13.22 4.49
C GLU A 73 -6.90 13.87 5.70
N GLU A 74 -7.03 15.19 5.72
CA GLU A 74 -7.66 15.93 6.81
C GLU A 74 -9.14 15.56 6.96
N GLN A 75 -9.86 15.41 5.84
CA GLN A 75 -11.27 14.99 5.87
C GLN A 75 -11.42 13.56 6.43
N TRP A 76 -10.52 12.66 6.09
CA TRP A 76 -10.53 11.30 6.63
C TRP A 76 -10.31 11.28 8.15
N LEU A 77 -9.40 12.11 8.65
CA LEU A 77 -9.06 12.17 10.07
C LEU A 77 -10.09 12.90 10.92
N ASP A 78 -10.83 13.84 10.36
CA ASP A 78 -11.81 14.65 11.10
C ASP A 78 -13.21 14.04 11.04
N ALA A 79 -13.42 13.00 11.86
CA ALA A 79 -14.71 12.33 11.98
C ALA A 79 -15.82 13.24 12.51
N SER A 80 -15.48 14.34 13.20
CA SER A 80 -16.46 15.26 13.76
C SER A 80 -17.10 16.18 12.71
N ARG A 81 -16.37 16.47 11.64
CA ARG A 81 -16.81 17.37 10.56
C ARG A 81 -17.13 16.66 9.25
N THR A 82 -16.66 15.44 9.09
CA THR A 82 -16.83 14.69 7.83
C THR A 82 -17.99 13.71 7.97
N PRO A 83 -19.11 13.92 7.26
CA PRO A 83 -20.20 12.95 7.23
C PRO A 83 -19.73 11.58 6.71
N PHE A 84 -20.34 10.50 7.18
CA PHE A 84 -20.00 9.13 6.78
C PHE A 84 -20.02 8.94 5.27
N ALA A 85 -21.04 9.47 4.58
CA ALA A 85 -21.16 9.38 3.13
C ALA A 85 -19.96 10.02 2.41
N LYS A 86 -19.45 11.14 2.93
CA LYS A 86 -18.26 11.82 2.40
C LYS A 86 -17.00 10.99 2.65
N ALA A 87 -16.80 10.51 3.87
CA ALA A 87 -15.68 9.63 4.20
C ALA A 87 -15.66 8.39 3.32
N LYS A 88 -16.81 7.76 3.13
CA LYS A 88 -16.96 6.58 2.27
C LYS A 88 -16.59 6.88 0.80
N SER A 89 -16.88 8.07 0.30
CA SER A 89 -16.53 8.48 -1.07
C SER A 89 -15.03 8.59 -1.32
N LEU A 90 -14.21 8.67 -0.27
CA LEU A 90 -12.76 8.69 -0.36
C LEU A 90 -12.14 7.30 -0.53
N LEU A 91 -12.93 6.23 -0.30
CA LEU A 91 -12.49 4.83 -0.39
C LEU A 91 -12.53 4.36 -1.84
N LYS A 92 -11.57 4.81 -2.63
CA LYS A 92 -11.47 4.52 -4.06
C LYS A 92 -10.02 4.24 -4.46
N PRO A 93 -9.79 3.55 -5.58
CA PRO A 93 -8.44 3.36 -6.10
C PRO A 93 -7.73 4.69 -6.35
N TYR A 94 -6.44 4.74 -6.04
CA TYR A 94 -5.60 5.91 -6.35
C TYR A 94 -5.38 6.01 -7.86
N PRO A 95 -5.33 7.22 -8.45
CA PRO A 95 -5.07 7.40 -9.88
C PRO A 95 -3.74 6.76 -10.29
N GLU A 96 -3.79 5.78 -11.19
CA GLU A 96 -2.61 5.04 -11.64
C GLU A 96 -1.58 5.92 -12.36
N GLU A 97 -2.02 6.99 -13.00
CA GLU A 97 -1.13 7.94 -13.67
C GLU A 97 -0.17 8.67 -12.74
N LEU A 98 -0.46 8.68 -11.43
CA LEU A 98 0.39 9.27 -10.40
C LEU A 98 1.31 8.25 -9.72
N MET A 99 1.24 6.99 -10.11
CA MET A 99 1.98 5.89 -9.49
C MET A 99 2.95 5.23 -10.46
N GLU A 100 3.94 4.58 -9.88
CA GLU A 100 4.90 3.72 -10.59
C GLU A 100 5.11 2.42 -9.83
N ALA A 101 5.45 1.38 -10.56
CA ALA A 101 5.88 0.11 -10.01
C ALA A 101 7.06 -0.43 -10.81
N HIS A 102 8.02 -1.05 -10.13
CA HIS A 102 9.15 -1.70 -10.77
C HIS A 102 9.60 -2.92 -9.96
N ASP A 103 10.22 -3.87 -10.64
CA ASP A 103 10.79 -5.04 -10.00
C ASP A 103 11.95 -4.63 -9.09
N VAL A 104 12.04 -5.25 -7.94
CA VAL A 104 13.16 -5.09 -7.00
C VAL A 104 13.82 -6.43 -6.72
N SER A 105 15.03 -6.37 -6.15
CA SER A 105 15.76 -7.58 -5.80
C SER A 105 15.02 -8.42 -4.76
N PRO A 106 15.07 -9.76 -4.87
CA PRO A 106 14.54 -10.67 -3.87
C PRO A 106 15.12 -10.50 -2.44
N ILE A 107 16.16 -9.70 -2.26
CA ILE A 107 16.70 -9.37 -0.93
C ILE A 107 15.65 -8.75 0.00
N VAL A 108 14.63 -8.09 -0.57
CA VAL A 108 13.51 -7.50 0.20
C VAL A 108 12.65 -8.55 0.92
N ASN A 109 12.77 -9.83 0.54
CA ASN A 109 12.07 -10.93 1.21
C ASN A 109 12.61 -11.21 2.63
N SER A 110 13.76 -10.65 2.96
CA SER A 110 14.37 -10.80 4.29
C SER A 110 14.44 -9.45 4.99
N ALA A 111 13.84 -9.38 6.17
CA ALA A 111 13.86 -8.18 7.01
C ALA A 111 15.28 -7.81 7.54
N LYS A 112 16.28 -8.65 7.27
CA LYS A 112 17.68 -8.37 7.62
C LYS A 112 18.33 -7.29 6.76
N TYR A 113 17.75 -7.05 5.56
CA TYR A 113 18.29 -6.08 4.61
C TYR A 113 17.49 -4.78 4.69
N ASP A 114 18.19 -3.72 5.03
CA ASP A 114 17.68 -2.35 5.03
C ASP A 114 18.73 -1.46 4.37
N SER A 115 18.68 -1.40 3.05
CA SER A 115 19.64 -0.67 2.24
C SER A 115 18.95 -0.06 1.01
N PRO A 116 19.54 0.95 0.36
CA PRO A 116 19.01 1.53 -0.87
C PRO A 116 18.75 0.52 -1.99
N GLU A 117 19.44 -0.62 -2.01
CA GLU A 117 19.23 -1.69 -3.00
C GLU A 117 17.81 -2.26 -2.95
N CYS A 118 17.14 -2.20 -1.78
CA CYS A 118 15.78 -2.70 -1.61
C CYS A 118 14.73 -1.97 -2.46
N ILE A 119 15.02 -0.76 -2.91
CA ILE A 119 14.10 0.06 -3.72
C ILE A 119 14.64 0.33 -5.14
N GLN A 120 15.83 -0.13 -5.46
CA GLN A 120 16.42 0.04 -6.79
C GLN A 120 15.76 -0.89 -7.79
N GLN A 121 15.60 -0.40 -9.02
CA GLN A 121 15.09 -1.22 -10.11
C GLN A 121 16.02 -2.42 -10.37
N PHE A 122 15.45 -3.60 -10.26
CA PHE A 122 16.15 -4.85 -10.50
C PHE A 122 15.78 -5.37 -11.88
N ARG A 123 16.77 -5.53 -12.74
CA ARG A 123 16.61 -6.21 -14.04
C ARG A 123 17.19 -7.61 -13.90
N MET A 124 16.34 -8.62 -13.99
CA MET A 124 16.86 -9.96 -14.21
C MET A 124 17.59 -9.97 -15.55
N ARG A 125 18.86 -10.32 -15.52
CA ARG A 125 19.54 -10.70 -16.75
C ARG A 125 18.87 -11.99 -17.23
N HIS A 126 18.09 -11.89 -18.29
CA HIS A 126 17.75 -13.08 -19.06
C HIS A 126 19.10 -13.62 -19.56
N THR A 127 19.51 -14.72 -18.99
CA THR A 127 20.56 -15.52 -19.60
C THR A 127 19.92 -16.11 -20.85
N GLU A 128 20.11 -15.45 -22.01
CA GLU A 128 19.84 -16.04 -23.28
C GLU A 128 20.73 -17.30 -23.38
N ARG A 129 20.07 -18.44 -23.46
CA ARG A 129 20.73 -19.66 -23.89
C ARG A 129 20.55 -19.81 -25.39
#